data_f340f1bf1dc091b1c5f716e8606c39a9
#
_entry.id   f340f1bf1dc091b1c5f716e8606c39a9
#
_cell.length_a   1.000
_cell.length_b   1.000
_cell.length_c   1.000
_cell.angle_alpha   90.00
_cell.angle_beta   90.00
_cell.angle_gamma   90.00
#
_symmetry.space_group_name_H-M   'P 1'
#
loop_
_entity.id
_entity.type
_entity.pdbx_description
1 polymer ?
#
loop_
_entity_poly.entity_id
_entity_poly.type
_entity_poly.pdbx_seq_one_letter_code
_entity_poly.pdbx_strand_id
1 'polypeptide(L)'
;MNGEAMPEMPMDILAIQKCIPHRYPFLLIDRVIELNVNVNIVAIKQVSISDGVLAGHFPGNPVFPGVLIVEGIAQAAAVLGHLSHPDGLRQCYLTEISEARFRRPVVPGDTMVLNARIAKRRPPFFWFEADCSVNGEIAAEVKLSAYIK
;
A
#
# COMPACT_ATOMS: atom_id res chain seq x y z
N MET A 1 -23.38 11.81 -6.95
CA MET A 1 -22.09 12.38 -6.50
C MET A 1 -22.20 12.60 -5.00
N ASN A 2 -21.67 11.67 -4.24
CA ASN A 2 -21.46 11.93 -2.82
C ASN A 2 -20.22 12.81 -2.75
N GLY A 3 -20.43 14.11 -2.56
CA GLY A 3 -19.36 15.11 -2.45
C GLY A 3 -18.62 14.98 -1.12
N GLU A 4 -18.00 13.84 -0.87
CA GLU A 4 -17.00 13.77 0.18
C GLU A 4 -15.83 14.61 -0.26
N ALA A 5 -15.53 15.65 0.51
CA ALA A 5 -14.37 16.49 0.29
C ALA A 5 -13.12 15.60 0.27
N MET A 6 -12.15 15.93 -0.59
CA MET A 6 -10.86 15.25 -0.60
C MET A 6 -10.30 15.22 0.82
N PRO A 7 -9.72 14.07 1.23
CA PRO A 7 -9.20 13.94 2.58
C PRO A 7 -8.08 14.98 2.83
N GLU A 8 -8.05 15.47 4.03
CA GLU A 8 -6.97 16.37 4.49
C GLU A 8 -5.64 15.59 4.50
N MET A 9 -4.59 16.25 4.05
CA MET A 9 -3.25 15.65 4.02
C MET A 9 -2.39 16.13 5.19
N PRO A 10 -1.58 15.24 5.77
CA PRO A 10 -1.49 13.80 5.54
C PRO A 10 -2.72 13.06 6.05
N MET A 11 -3.12 11.97 5.35
CA MET A 11 -4.23 11.14 5.81
C MET A 11 -3.79 10.28 7.00
N ASP A 12 -4.53 10.35 8.07
CA ASP A 12 -4.37 9.46 9.22
C ASP A 12 -5.02 8.09 8.99
N ILE A 13 -4.87 7.21 9.98
CA ILE A 13 -5.41 5.85 9.90
C ILE A 13 -6.94 5.82 9.78
N LEU A 14 -7.63 6.78 10.38
CA LEU A 14 -9.10 6.83 10.31
C LEU A 14 -9.57 7.21 8.91
N ALA A 15 -8.87 8.13 8.24
CA ALA A 15 -9.13 8.47 6.85
C ALA A 15 -8.82 7.29 5.90
N ILE A 16 -7.72 6.56 6.13
CA ILE A 16 -7.39 5.36 5.36
C ILE A 16 -8.48 4.29 5.50
N GLN A 17 -8.98 4.06 6.71
CA GLN A 17 -10.03 3.07 6.98
C GLN A 17 -11.37 3.39 6.31
N LYS A 18 -11.60 4.61 5.90
CA LYS A 18 -12.76 4.98 5.08
C LYS A 18 -12.60 4.57 3.61
N CYS A 19 -11.36 4.46 3.14
CA CYS A 19 -11.05 4.12 1.76
C CYS A 19 -10.96 2.62 1.51
N ILE A 20 -10.46 1.84 2.48
CA ILE A 20 -10.22 0.41 2.32
C ILE A 20 -10.81 -0.39 3.51
N PRO A 21 -11.31 -1.62 3.25
CA PRO A 21 -11.97 -2.42 4.28
C PRO A 21 -11.00 -3.15 5.21
N HIS A 22 -9.71 -3.18 4.89
CA HIS A 22 -8.68 -3.87 5.66
C HIS A 22 -8.65 -3.37 7.11
N ARG A 23 -8.46 -4.29 8.06
CA ARG A 23 -8.40 -3.99 9.50
C ARG A 23 -7.28 -4.83 10.13
N TYR A 24 -6.98 -4.55 11.40
CA TYR A 24 -6.06 -5.36 12.19
C TYR A 24 -6.43 -6.86 12.08
N PRO A 25 -5.49 -7.79 11.87
CA PRO A 25 -4.03 -7.55 11.79
C PRO A 25 -3.50 -7.31 10.36
N PHE A 26 -4.36 -7.08 9.38
CA PHE A 26 -4.02 -7.06 7.96
C PHE A 26 -3.96 -5.66 7.32
N LEU A 27 -4.25 -4.60 8.06
CA LEU A 27 -4.06 -3.22 7.61
C LEU A 27 -2.58 -2.84 7.76
N LEU A 28 -1.89 -2.66 6.64
CA LEU A 28 -0.43 -2.54 6.58
C LEU A 28 0.07 -1.14 6.20
N ILE A 29 -0.79 -0.13 6.21
CA ILE A 29 -0.38 1.26 6.00
C ILE A 29 -0.84 2.12 7.16
N ASP A 30 0.03 2.98 7.65
CA ASP A 30 -0.22 3.78 8.84
C ASP A 30 -0.63 5.22 8.51
N ARG A 31 -0.13 5.75 7.38
CA ARG A 31 -0.39 7.12 6.94
C ARG A 31 -0.20 7.25 5.43
N VAL A 32 -0.96 8.13 4.79
CA VAL A 32 -0.69 8.60 3.43
C VAL A 32 -0.08 9.99 3.54
N ILE A 33 1.11 10.17 2.99
CA ILE A 33 1.87 11.42 3.08
C ILE A 33 1.82 12.26 1.81
N GLU A 34 1.50 11.64 0.67
CA GLU A 34 1.30 12.32 -0.61
C GLU A 34 0.22 11.60 -1.41
N LEU A 35 -0.63 12.37 -2.07
CA LEU A 35 -1.68 11.86 -2.93
C LEU A 35 -1.91 12.81 -4.11
N ASN A 36 -1.76 12.28 -5.30
CA ASN A 36 -2.17 12.91 -6.55
C ASN A 36 -3.20 12.01 -7.22
N VAL A 37 -4.47 12.38 -7.10
CA VAL A 37 -5.61 11.59 -7.63
C VAL A 37 -5.41 11.27 -9.10
N ASN A 38 -5.68 10.03 -9.49
CA ASN A 38 -5.43 9.48 -10.81
C ASN A 38 -3.95 9.35 -11.23
N VAL A 39 -3.00 9.65 -10.36
CA VAL A 39 -1.56 9.64 -10.68
C VAL A 39 -0.80 8.73 -9.73
N ASN A 40 -0.58 9.15 -8.49
CA ASN A 40 0.22 8.40 -7.54
C ASN A 40 -0.16 8.63 -6.08
N ILE A 41 0.33 7.76 -5.23
CA ILE A 41 0.20 7.81 -3.78
C ILE A 41 1.54 7.46 -3.13
N VAL A 42 1.85 8.12 -2.03
CA VAL A 42 2.95 7.74 -1.14
C VAL A 42 2.40 7.51 0.27
N ALA A 43 2.55 6.29 0.74
CA ALA A 43 2.11 5.87 2.07
C ALA A 43 3.30 5.38 2.91
N ILE A 44 3.13 5.33 4.21
CA ILE A 44 4.14 4.77 5.11
C ILE A 44 3.57 3.64 5.95
N LYS A 45 4.41 2.66 6.24
CA LYS A 45 4.24 1.63 7.25
C LYS A 45 5.42 1.65 8.21
N GLN A 46 5.13 1.79 9.49
CA GLN A 46 6.12 1.59 10.56
C GLN A 46 6.26 0.10 10.84
N VAL A 47 7.49 -0.42 10.80
CA VAL A 47 7.76 -1.82 11.13
C VAL A 47 8.22 -1.89 12.57
N SER A 48 7.46 -2.59 13.40
CA SER A 48 7.72 -2.73 14.83
C SER A 48 7.88 -4.20 15.21
N ILE A 49 8.71 -4.49 16.22
CA ILE A 49 8.79 -5.83 16.82
C ILE A 49 7.44 -6.31 17.35
N SER A 50 6.49 -5.41 17.59
CA SER A 50 5.12 -5.74 17.96
C SER A 50 4.23 -6.17 16.79
N ASP A 51 4.72 -6.08 15.55
CA ASP A 51 4.06 -6.70 14.40
C ASP A 51 4.11 -8.23 14.56
N GLY A 52 2.94 -8.86 14.80
CA GLY A 52 2.86 -10.27 15.19
C GLY A 52 3.48 -11.27 14.22
N VAL A 53 3.53 -10.92 12.92
CA VAL A 53 4.14 -11.76 11.87
C VAL A 53 5.63 -12.00 12.11
N LEU A 54 6.33 -11.07 12.76
CA LEU A 54 7.77 -11.13 12.98
C LEU A 54 8.18 -12.22 13.99
N ALA A 55 7.27 -12.63 14.86
CA ALA A 55 7.52 -13.73 15.81
C ALA A 55 7.81 -15.06 15.09
N GLY A 56 7.17 -15.28 13.93
CA GLY A 56 7.36 -16.48 13.11
C GLY A 56 8.27 -16.31 11.90
N HIS A 57 8.66 -15.09 11.58
CA HIS A 57 9.42 -14.79 10.35
C HIS A 57 10.64 -13.88 10.62
N PHE A 58 11.67 -14.37 11.27
CA PHE A 58 11.91 -15.72 11.79
C PHE A 58 12.27 -15.63 13.29
N PRO A 59 12.07 -16.71 14.06
CA PRO A 59 12.48 -16.71 15.47
C PRO A 59 13.95 -16.30 15.64
N GLY A 60 14.20 -15.24 16.44
CA GLY A 60 15.55 -14.71 16.66
C GLY A 60 16.15 -13.90 15.51
N ASN A 61 15.46 -13.80 14.36
CA ASN A 61 15.88 -13.00 13.21
C ASN A 61 14.65 -12.39 12.52
N PRO A 62 14.05 -11.33 13.08
CA PRO A 62 12.82 -10.76 12.56
C PRO A 62 13.07 -10.03 11.24
N VAL A 63 12.39 -10.47 10.19
CA VAL A 63 12.41 -9.85 8.86
C VAL A 63 10.96 -9.68 8.40
N PHE A 64 10.61 -8.47 7.98
CA PHE A 64 9.26 -8.21 7.47
C PHE A 64 9.07 -8.98 6.15
N PRO A 65 8.06 -9.84 6.02
CA PRO A 65 7.89 -10.68 4.85
C PRO A 65 7.76 -9.88 3.56
N GLY A 66 8.51 -10.28 2.52
CA GLY A 66 8.44 -9.62 1.22
C GLY A 66 7.03 -9.62 0.63
N VAL A 67 6.28 -10.70 0.78
CA VAL A 67 4.89 -10.79 0.32
C VAL A 67 3.98 -9.80 1.03
N LEU A 68 4.27 -9.41 2.27
CA LEU A 68 3.54 -8.38 3.00
C LEU A 68 3.98 -6.96 2.62
N ILE A 69 5.20 -6.77 2.11
CA ILE A 69 5.59 -5.50 1.46
C ILE A 69 4.71 -5.30 0.23
N VAL A 70 4.53 -6.34 -0.59
CA VAL A 70 3.63 -6.30 -1.76
C VAL A 70 2.20 -5.98 -1.35
N GLU A 71 1.71 -6.60 -0.29
CA GLU A 71 0.35 -6.32 0.24
C GLU A 71 0.22 -4.87 0.72
N GLY A 72 1.20 -4.33 1.44
CA GLY A 72 1.20 -2.92 1.84
C GLY A 72 1.12 -1.96 0.64
N ILE A 73 1.89 -2.25 -0.40
CA ILE A 73 1.84 -1.53 -1.68
C ILE A 73 0.45 -1.66 -2.32
N ALA A 74 -0.13 -2.86 -2.35
CA ALA A 74 -1.47 -3.08 -2.90
C ALA A 74 -2.55 -2.31 -2.14
N GLN A 75 -2.43 -2.20 -0.83
CA GLN A 75 -3.34 -1.39 -0.02
C GLN A 75 -3.20 0.10 -0.31
N ALA A 76 -1.99 0.61 -0.46
CA ALA A 76 -1.77 2.00 -0.90
C ALA A 76 -2.38 2.25 -2.29
N ALA A 77 -2.16 1.33 -3.23
CA ALA A 77 -2.78 1.39 -4.56
C ALA A 77 -4.31 1.34 -4.50
N ALA A 78 -4.89 0.57 -3.56
CA ALA A 78 -6.34 0.52 -3.35
C ALA A 78 -6.90 1.84 -2.83
N VAL A 79 -6.19 2.53 -1.92
CA VAL A 79 -6.56 3.88 -1.48
C VAL A 79 -6.55 4.86 -2.66
N LEU A 80 -5.49 4.83 -3.48
CA LEU A 80 -5.41 5.66 -4.69
C LEU A 80 -6.56 5.36 -5.65
N GLY A 81 -6.85 4.08 -5.88
CA GLY A 81 -7.97 3.65 -6.73
C GLY A 81 -9.32 4.14 -6.22
N HIS A 82 -9.56 4.01 -4.91
CA HIS A 82 -10.78 4.49 -4.26
C HIS A 82 -10.97 6.01 -4.47
N LEU A 83 -9.94 6.80 -4.19
CA LEU A 83 -10.01 8.26 -4.31
C LEU A 83 -9.96 8.76 -5.76
N SER A 84 -9.57 7.89 -6.70
CA SER A 84 -9.57 8.17 -8.13
C SER A 84 -10.87 7.79 -8.83
N HIS A 85 -11.84 7.23 -8.10
CA HIS A 85 -13.12 6.82 -8.66
C HIS A 85 -14.25 7.76 -8.19
N PRO A 86 -15.14 8.23 -9.09
CA PRO A 86 -16.16 9.24 -8.76
C PRO A 86 -17.11 8.83 -7.62
N ASP A 87 -17.39 7.54 -7.53
CA ASP A 87 -18.37 6.99 -6.58
C ASP A 87 -17.71 6.27 -5.39
N GLY A 88 -16.38 6.36 -5.28
CA GLY A 88 -15.59 5.52 -4.37
C GLY A 88 -15.64 4.05 -4.79
N LEU A 89 -14.79 3.24 -4.16
CA LEU A 89 -14.71 1.82 -4.47
C LEU A 89 -15.12 0.98 -3.27
N ARG A 90 -15.85 -0.09 -3.53
CA ARG A 90 -16.30 -1.01 -2.48
C ARG A 90 -15.44 -2.27 -2.39
N GLN A 91 -14.76 -2.61 -3.48
CA GLN A 91 -13.97 -3.84 -3.57
C GLN A 91 -12.73 -3.61 -4.42
N CYS A 92 -11.60 -4.13 -3.95
CA CYS A 92 -10.34 -4.15 -4.68
C CYS A 92 -9.75 -5.56 -4.56
N TYR A 93 -9.56 -6.21 -5.69
CA TYR A 93 -8.95 -7.54 -5.76
C TYR A 93 -7.66 -7.48 -6.55
N LEU A 94 -6.59 -7.96 -5.96
CA LEU A 94 -5.33 -8.18 -6.66
C LEU A 94 -5.54 -9.25 -7.74
N THR A 95 -5.27 -8.92 -9.00
CA THR A 95 -5.48 -9.82 -10.13
C THR A 95 -4.18 -10.43 -10.65
N GLU A 96 -3.07 -9.71 -10.52
CA GLU A 96 -1.77 -10.18 -10.99
C GLU A 96 -0.65 -9.44 -10.26
N ILE A 97 0.43 -10.14 -10.01
CA ILE A 97 1.75 -9.60 -9.69
C ILE A 97 2.66 -10.03 -10.83
N SER A 98 2.88 -9.13 -11.80
CA SER A 98 3.69 -9.45 -12.97
C SER A 98 5.18 -9.38 -12.70
N GLU A 99 5.58 -8.60 -11.69
CA GLU A 99 6.97 -8.47 -11.25
C GLU A 99 7.02 -8.13 -9.77
N ALA A 100 7.88 -8.80 -9.02
CA ALA A 100 8.24 -8.44 -7.66
C ALA A 100 9.72 -8.74 -7.44
N ARG A 101 10.48 -7.74 -7.04
CA ARG A 101 11.91 -7.85 -6.74
C ARG A 101 12.19 -7.28 -5.37
N PHE A 102 12.91 -8.04 -4.56
CA PHE A 102 13.30 -7.65 -3.20
C PHE A 102 14.80 -7.41 -3.17
N ARG A 103 15.20 -6.18 -2.80
CA ARG A 103 16.58 -5.70 -2.90
C ARG A 103 17.31 -5.71 -1.56
N ARG A 104 16.58 -5.59 -0.46
CA ARG A 104 17.12 -5.60 0.90
C ARG A 104 16.05 -6.08 1.88
N PRO A 105 16.46 -6.70 3.01
CA PRO A 105 15.52 -7.01 4.07
C PRO A 105 15.01 -5.73 4.74
N VAL A 106 13.76 -5.79 5.20
CA VAL A 106 13.11 -4.79 6.06
C VAL A 106 12.98 -5.38 7.45
N VAL A 107 13.39 -4.64 8.46
CA VAL A 107 13.51 -5.13 9.84
C VAL A 107 12.80 -4.20 10.82
N PRO A 108 12.51 -4.66 12.06
CA PRO A 108 11.94 -3.79 13.10
C PRO A 108 12.75 -2.50 13.29
N GLY A 109 12.03 -1.38 13.39
CA GLY A 109 12.60 -0.04 13.45
C GLY A 109 12.67 0.67 12.11
N ASP A 110 12.49 -0.04 11.00
CA ASP A 110 12.41 0.57 9.67
C ASP A 110 11.06 1.25 9.45
N THR A 111 11.09 2.35 8.71
CA THR A 111 9.90 2.98 8.11
C THR A 111 9.89 2.64 6.62
N MET A 112 8.90 1.86 6.19
CA MET A 112 8.68 1.63 4.77
C MET A 112 7.96 2.82 4.16
N VAL A 113 8.53 3.38 3.10
CA VAL A 113 7.86 4.36 2.23
C VAL A 113 7.37 3.60 1.00
N LEU A 114 6.06 3.54 0.84
CA LEU A 114 5.37 2.79 -0.21
C LEU A 114 4.89 3.78 -1.27
N ASN A 115 5.45 3.70 -2.46
CA ASN A 115 5.10 4.55 -3.58
C ASN A 115 4.40 3.71 -4.65
N ALA A 116 3.20 4.10 -5.05
CA ALA A 116 2.47 3.44 -6.13
C ALA A 116 1.93 4.48 -7.12
N ARG A 117 2.12 4.23 -8.40
CA ARG A 117 1.59 5.05 -9.48
C ARG A 117 0.74 4.23 -10.44
N ILE A 118 -0.30 4.86 -10.98
CA ILE A 118 -1.13 4.25 -12.02
C ILE A 118 -0.35 4.28 -13.33
N ALA A 119 0.04 3.10 -13.82
CA ALA A 119 0.71 2.96 -15.11
C ALA A 119 -0.30 2.91 -16.27
N LYS A 120 -1.44 2.26 -16.02
CA LYS A 120 -2.53 2.12 -16.99
C LYS A 120 -3.83 1.88 -16.27
N ARG A 121 -4.93 2.37 -16.82
CA ARG A 121 -6.27 2.03 -16.34
C ARG A 121 -7.24 1.77 -17.50
N ARG A 122 -8.05 0.75 -17.32
CA ARG A 122 -9.23 0.44 -18.10
C ARG A 122 -10.29 -0.05 -17.11
N PRO A 123 -11.05 0.86 -16.49
CA PRO A 123 -11.99 0.45 -15.45
C PRO A 123 -12.83 -0.73 -15.89
N PRO A 124 -12.98 -1.75 -15.05
CA PRO A 124 -12.59 -1.82 -13.62
C PRO A 124 -11.14 -2.25 -13.35
N PHE A 125 -10.28 -2.39 -14.36
CA PHE A 125 -8.90 -2.84 -14.21
C PHE A 125 -7.91 -1.68 -14.14
N PHE A 126 -6.94 -1.82 -13.23
CA PHE A 126 -5.86 -0.87 -12.99
C PHE A 126 -4.52 -1.59 -12.92
N TRP A 127 -3.49 -1.01 -13.53
CA TRP A 127 -2.11 -1.49 -13.46
C TRP A 127 -1.26 -0.44 -12.74
N PHE A 128 -0.45 -0.92 -11.81
CA PHE A 128 0.40 -0.07 -10.99
C PHE A 128 1.86 -0.48 -11.13
N GLU A 129 2.72 0.52 -11.14
CA GLU A 129 4.15 0.37 -10.89
C GLU A 129 4.45 0.98 -9.54
N ALA A 130 5.22 0.27 -8.71
CA ALA A 130 5.38 0.64 -7.32
C ALA A 130 6.75 0.24 -6.78
N ASP A 131 7.12 0.89 -5.70
CA ASP A 131 8.31 0.56 -4.94
C ASP A 131 8.10 0.74 -3.43
N CYS A 132 8.97 0.11 -2.68
CA CYS A 132 9.14 0.33 -1.25
C CYS A 132 10.58 0.77 -1.00
N SER A 133 10.77 1.86 -0.29
CA SER A 133 12.08 2.31 0.15
C SER A 133 12.17 2.43 1.68
N VAL A 134 13.38 2.30 2.20
CA VAL A 134 13.72 2.52 3.60
C VAL A 134 14.97 3.39 3.64
N ASN A 135 14.91 4.53 4.33
CA ASN A 135 16.00 5.51 4.38
C ASN A 135 16.53 5.93 2.99
N GLY A 136 15.64 6.04 2.01
CA GLY A 136 15.99 6.41 0.64
C GLY A 136 16.56 5.28 -0.22
N GLU A 137 16.72 4.07 0.32
CA GLU A 137 17.14 2.88 -0.41
C GLU A 137 15.95 2.02 -0.86
N ILE A 138 15.94 1.57 -2.11
CA ILE A 138 14.90 0.67 -2.62
C ILE A 138 15.01 -0.69 -1.92
N ALA A 139 13.95 -1.09 -1.24
CA ALA A 139 13.81 -2.41 -0.63
C ALA A 139 13.05 -3.39 -1.52
N ALA A 140 12.07 -2.91 -2.27
CA ALA A 140 11.30 -3.72 -3.21
C ALA A 140 10.80 -2.90 -4.40
N GLU A 141 10.64 -3.56 -5.53
CA GLU A 141 10.01 -3.04 -6.74
C GLU A 141 8.93 -3.99 -7.19
N VAL A 142 7.75 -3.48 -7.53
CA VAL A 142 6.56 -4.29 -7.81
C VAL A 142 5.78 -3.73 -8.98
N LYS A 143 5.33 -4.63 -9.85
CA LYS A 143 4.28 -4.33 -10.84
C LYS A 143 3.10 -5.24 -10.57
N LEU A 144 1.94 -4.66 -10.37
CA LEU A 144 0.73 -5.40 -10.06
C LEU A 144 -0.48 -4.82 -10.79
N SER A 145 -1.51 -5.61 -10.89
CA SER A 145 -2.81 -5.16 -11.37
C SER A 145 -3.91 -5.53 -10.38
N ALA A 146 -4.96 -4.74 -10.38
CA ALA A 146 -6.11 -4.90 -9.52
C ALA A 146 -7.41 -4.70 -10.31
N TYR A 147 -8.42 -5.46 -9.91
CA TYR A 147 -9.81 -5.23 -10.26
C TYR A 147 -10.42 -4.35 -9.18
N ILE A 148 -10.93 -3.20 -9.56
CA ILE A 148 -11.41 -2.18 -8.63
C ILE A 148 -12.83 -1.80 -9.04
N LYS A 149 -13.82 -2.12 -8.14
CA LYS A 149 -15.24 -1.91 -8.40
C LYS A 149 -15.96 -1.30 -7.20
#